data_44d3757fcb867aa2764e54a9c268ad88
#
_entry.id   44d3757fcb867aa2764e54a9c268ad88
#
_cell.length_a   1.000
_cell.length_b   1.000
_cell.length_c   1.000
_cell.angle_alpha   90.00
_cell.angle_beta   90.00
_cell.angle_gamma   90.00
#
_symmetry.space_group_name_H-M   'P 1'
#
loop_
_entity.id
_entity.type
_entity.pdbx_description
1 polymer ?
#
loop_
_entity_poly.entity_id
_entity_poly.type
_entity_poly.pdbx_seq_one_letter_code
_entity_poly.pdbx_strand_id
1 'polypeptide(L)'
;MTAVLLASLLLALFLGSVRMSPADVLRALFGIGEEKYSIIVRALRLPRILAALLAGVGLSVSGLLLQSVTGNRLASPNIIGVNAGAGFAAILTLSMFPRAVHALPFAAFLGAFAATLLIVRLAASIRASHISVILAGMALTAILNAGISFISLLEPEVITAYNDFSIGGLSGVTAERLLVPAILIVLSLALTAVLAPQISMLCLGDRLAASLGVRVSVIRTVCLLCASASAAAVVSFAGLLGFVGLIVPHIAKRLVGIEIRHALPAAALCGAALVLLGDTLGRTLFSPTELPVGIVMALIGAPFFLILLLGGRRHA
;
A
#
# COMPACT_ATOMS: atom_id res chain seq x y z
N MET A 1 -1.28 5.87 -19.46
CA MET A 1 -1.14 5.04 -18.23
C MET A 1 -1.03 3.55 -18.56
N THR A 2 -1.94 2.99 -19.35
CA THR A 2 -1.87 1.56 -19.78
C THR A 2 -0.56 1.22 -20.49
N ALA A 3 -0.07 2.07 -21.40
CA ALA A 3 1.22 1.85 -22.07
C ALA A 3 2.41 1.83 -21.09
N VAL A 4 2.41 2.70 -20.08
CA VAL A 4 3.45 2.72 -19.05
C VAL A 4 3.39 1.43 -18.20
N LEU A 5 2.20 0.97 -17.83
CA LEU A 5 2.04 -0.29 -17.09
C LEU A 5 2.50 -1.49 -17.93
N LEU A 6 2.14 -1.55 -19.22
CA LEU A 6 2.60 -2.61 -20.12
C LEU A 6 4.13 -2.60 -20.28
N ALA A 7 4.72 -1.43 -20.46
CA ALA A 7 6.18 -1.30 -20.51
C ALA A 7 6.83 -1.76 -19.19
N SER A 8 6.28 -1.37 -18.04
CA SER A 8 6.81 -1.79 -16.74
C SER A 8 6.67 -3.30 -16.51
N LEU A 9 5.58 -3.93 -17.00
CA LEU A 9 5.40 -5.38 -16.96
C LEU A 9 6.45 -6.11 -17.80
N LEU A 10 6.69 -5.63 -19.02
CA LEU A 10 7.74 -6.21 -19.87
C LEU A 10 9.12 -6.05 -19.21
N LEU A 11 9.45 -4.87 -18.73
CA LEU A 11 10.71 -4.65 -18.02
C LEU A 11 10.84 -5.57 -16.81
N ALA A 12 9.81 -5.70 -15.98
CA ALA A 12 9.83 -6.57 -14.81
C ALA A 12 9.98 -8.06 -15.15
N LEU A 13 9.43 -8.50 -16.28
CA LEU A 13 9.51 -9.87 -16.73
C LEU A 13 10.91 -10.21 -17.27
N PHE A 14 11.47 -9.33 -18.10
CA PHE A 14 12.76 -9.58 -18.75
C PHE A 14 13.97 -9.19 -17.88
N LEU A 15 13.86 -8.15 -17.05
CA LEU A 15 14.92 -7.70 -16.16
C LEU A 15 14.80 -8.35 -14.77
N GLY A 16 15.92 -8.72 -14.18
CA GLY A 16 16.00 -9.29 -12.83
C GLY A 16 17.44 -9.54 -12.41
N SER A 17 17.64 -9.99 -11.16
CA SER A 17 18.96 -10.30 -10.60
C SER A 17 19.71 -11.38 -11.40
N VAL A 18 18.97 -12.33 -12.00
CA VAL A 18 19.53 -13.33 -12.90
C VAL A 18 19.30 -12.91 -14.35
N ARG A 19 20.40 -12.73 -15.10
CA ARG A 19 20.35 -12.38 -16.53
C ARG A 19 19.91 -13.60 -17.34
N MET A 20 18.88 -13.45 -18.15
CA MET A 20 18.33 -14.47 -19.04
C MET A 20 18.12 -13.85 -20.42
N SER A 21 18.25 -14.64 -21.49
CA SER A 21 17.88 -14.16 -22.81
C SER A 21 16.36 -13.99 -22.92
N PRO A 22 15.85 -13.04 -23.72
CA PRO A 22 14.40 -12.89 -23.93
C PRO A 22 13.73 -14.17 -24.41
N ALA A 23 14.43 -14.98 -25.23
CA ALA A 23 13.93 -16.26 -25.72
C ALA A 23 13.76 -17.28 -24.58
N ASP A 24 14.72 -17.32 -23.64
CA ASP A 24 14.63 -18.23 -22.49
C ASP A 24 13.52 -17.83 -21.52
N VAL A 25 13.31 -16.52 -21.32
CA VAL A 25 12.18 -16.01 -20.51
C VAL A 25 10.85 -16.44 -21.12
N LEU A 26 10.68 -16.29 -22.45
CA LEU A 26 9.46 -16.68 -23.14
C LEU A 26 9.26 -18.21 -23.10
N ARG A 27 10.29 -19.02 -23.35
CA ARG A 27 10.21 -20.48 -23.22
C ARG A 27 9.86 -20.91 -21.80
N ALA A 28 10.51 -20.32 -20.79
CA ALA A 28 10.27 -20.60 -19.39
C ALA A 28 8.82 -20.27 -18.96
N LEU A 29 8.21 -19.23 -19.53
CA LEU A 29 6.82 -18.85 -19.28
C LEU A 29 5.84 -19.97 -19.67
N PHE A 30 6.11 -20.66 -20.78
CA PHE A 30 5.32 -21.81 -21.26
C PHE A 30 5.79 -23.16 -20.68
N GLY A 31 6.81 -23.16 -19.80
CA GLY A 31 7.36 -24.39 -19.22
C GLY A 31 8.22 -25.20 -20.20
N ILE A 32 8.75 -24.53 -21.21
CA ILE A 32 9.62 -25.11 -22.23
C ILE A 32 11.06 -24.64 -21.97
N GLY A 33 12.04 -25.50 -22.04
CA GLY A 33 13.46 -25.18 -21.86
C GLY A 33 14.04 -25.72 -20.55
N GLU A 34 15.08 -25.08 -20.04
CA GLU A 34 15.75 -25.49 -18.81
C GLU A 34 14.83 -25.32 -17.58
N GLU A 35 14.77 -26.36 -16.74
CA GLU A 35 13.96 -26.35 -15.51
C GLU A 35 14.33 -25.19 -14.59
N LYS A 36 15.61 -24.85 -14.48
CA LYS A 36 16.11 -23.69 -13.71
C LYS A 36 15.42 -22.38 -14.11
N TYR A 37 15.31 -22.13 -15.41
CA TYR A 37 14.68 -20.90 -15.91
C TYR A 37 13.17 -20.90 -15.69
N SER A 38 12.54 -22.07 -15.82
CA SER A 38 11.12 -22.23 -15.52
C SER A 38 10.81 -21.92 -14.05
N ILE A 39 11.62 -22.40 -13.12
CA ILE A 39 11.48 -22.09 -11.68
C ILE A 39 11.64 -20.59 -11.45
N ILE A 40 12.69 -19.95 -12.00
CA ILE A 40 12.94 -18.52 -11.81
C ILE A 40 11.76 -17.69 -12.33
N VAL A 41 11.23 -17.98 -13.51
CA VAL A 41 10.15 -17.18 -14.10
C VAL A 41 8.82 -17.45 -13.40
N ARG A 42 8.42 -18.70 -13.25
CA ARG A 42 7.09 -19.08 -12.76
C ARG A 42 6.95 -19.03 -11.25
N ALA A 43 7.98 -19.45 -10.49
CA ALA A 43 7.92 -19.51 -9.04
C ALA A 43 8.45 -18.26 -8.34
N LEU A 44 9.31 -17.45 -8.97
CA LEU A 44 9.86 -16.24 -8.36
C LEU A 44 9.38 -14.96 -9.04
N ARG A 45 9.57 -14.81 -10.39
CA ARG A 45 9.26 -13.55 -11.07
C ARG A 45 7.76 -13.27 -11.16
N LEU A 46 6.94 -14.23 -11.58
CA LEU A 46 5.51 -14.02 -11.75
C LEU A 46 4.79 -13.70 -10.44
N PRO A 47 4.97 -14.44 -9.32
CA PRO A 47 4.38 -14.06 -8.05
C PRO A 47 4.82 -12.68 -7.56
N ARG A 48 6.10 -12.32 -7.75
CA ARG A 48 6.62 -11.01 -7.38
C ARG A 48 6.02 -9.87 -8.21
N ILE A 49 5.86 -10.07 -9.52
CA ILE A 49 5.15 -9.11 -10.40
C ILE A 49 3.71 -8.94 -9.93
N LEU A 50 2.98 -10.02 -9.66
CA LEU A 50 1.61 -9.96 -9.14
C LEU A 50 1.56 -9.23 -7.80
N ALA A 51 2.50 -9.50 -6.89
CA ALA A 51 2.60 -8.80 -5.62
C ALA A 51 2.83 -7.30 -5.81
N ALA A 52 3.72 -6.90 -6.73
CA ALA A 52 3.97 -5.49 -7.03
C ALA A 52 2.72 -4.78 -7.59
N LEU A 53 2.00 -5.43 -8.49
CA LEU A 53 0.74 -4.92 -9.05
C LEU A 53 -0.31 -4.73 -7.95
N LEU A 54 -0.53 -5.76 -7.13
CA LEU A 54 -1.49 -5.73 -6.02
C LEU A 54 -1.11 -4.68 -4.97
N ALA A 55 0.17 -4.58 -4.61
CA ALA A 55 0.65 -3.57 -3.67
C ALA A 55 0.42 -2.15 -4.20
N GLY A 56 0.74 -1.92 -5.46
CA GLY A 56 0.53 -0.64 -6.11
C GLY A 56 -0.94 -0.25 -6.20
N VAL A 57 -1.81 -1.16 -6.63
CA VAL A 57 -3.28 -0.94 -6.67
C VAL A 57 -3.81 -0.70 -5.27
N GLY A 58 -3.51 -1.60 -4.33
CA GLY A 58 -4.07 -1.56 -2.98
C GLY A 58 -3.73 -0.28 -2.22
N LEU A 59 -2.46 0.14 -2.23
CA LEU A 59 -2.04 1.37 -1.55
C LEU A 59 -2.56 2.63 -2.24
N SER A 60 -2.62 2.67 -3.57
CA SER A 60 -3.14 3.83 -4.29
C SER A 60 -4.64 4.00 -4.11
N VAL A 61 -5.42 2.92 -4.14
CA VAL A 61 -6.86 2.96 -3.84
C VAL A 61 -7.10 3.40 -2.39
N SER A 62 -6.35 2.82 -1.44
CA SER A 62 -6.40 3.23 -0.04
C SER A 62 -6.11 4.72 0.13
N GLY A 63 -5.03 5.21 -0.46
CA GLY A 63 -4.66 6.62 -0.40
C GLY A 63 -5.69 7.54 -1.06
N LEU A 64 -6.23 7.14 -2.22
CA LEU A 64 -7.28 7.90 -2.92
C LEU A 64 -8.54 8.06 -2.05
N LEU A 65 -8.99 6.98 -1.42
CA LEU A 65 -10.13 6.99 -0.50
C LEU A 65 -9.87 7.90 0.70
N LEU A 66 -8.72 7.74 1.37
CA LEU A 66 -8.36 8.54 2.54
C LEU A 66 -8.31 10.03 2.22
N GLN A 67 -7.65 10.42 1.11
CA GLN A 67 -7.62 11.81 0.67
C GLN A 67 -9.00 12.37 0.34
N SER A 68 -9.88 11.55 -0.22
CA SER A 68 -11.22 11.98 -0.62
C SER A 68 -12.15 12.16 0.57
N VAL A 69 -12.13 11.25 1.57
CA VAL A 69 -13.02 11.32 2.72
C VAL A 69 -12.55 12.26 3.82
N THR A 70 -11.23 12.55 3.87
CA THR A 70 -10.67 13.50 4.84
C THR A 70 -10.56 14.92 4.27
N GLY A 71 -10.77 15.12 2.97
CA GLY A 71 -10.50 16.39 2.30
C GLY A 71 -9.03 16.84 2.38
N ASN A 72 -8.13 15.95 2.79
CA ASN A 72 -6.72 16.25 2.98
C ASN A 72 -5.86 15.51 1.95
N ARG A 73 -5.20 16.26 1.08
CA ARG A 73 -4.31 15.71 0.04
C ARG A 73 -3.10 14.95 0.60
N LEU A 74 -2.77 15.15 1.87
CA LEU A 74 -1.65 14.51 2.56
C LEU A 74 -2.07 13.24 3.31
N ALA A 75 -3.37 12.92 3.35
CA ALA A 75 -3.84 11.70 4.01
C ALA A 75 -3.31 10.46 3.30
N SER A 76 -2.78 9.54 4.08
CA SER A 76 -2.25 8.25 3.62
C SER A 76 -2.45 7.18 4.70
N PRO A 77 -2.37 5.89 4.36
CA PRO A 77 -2.51 4.81 5.33
C PRO A 77 -1.55 4.93 6.51
N ASN A 78 -0.34 5.43 6.28
CA ASN A 78 0.67 5.62 7.33
C ASN A 78 0.22 6.62 8.41
N ILE A 79 -0.46 7.70 8.01
CA ILE A 79 -0.90 8.75 8.94
C ILE A 79 -2.07 8.26 9.80
N ILE A 80 -2.88 7.33 9.29
CA ILE A 80 -4.02 6.74 10.03
C ILE A 80 -3.59 5.50 10.83
N GLY A 81 -2.31 5.34 11.13
CA GLY A 81 -1.83 4.30 12.04
C GLY A 81 -1.84 2.87 11.48
N VAL A 82 -2.16 2.66 10.20
CA VAL A 82 -2.17 1.32 9.57
C VAL A 82 -0.83 0.64 9.74
N ASN A 83 0.25 1.32 9.37
CA ASN A 83 1.61 0.76 9.45
C ASN A 83 2.07 0.54 10.90
N ALA A 84 1.75 1.46 11.81
CA ALA A 84 2.10 1.29 13.22
C ALA A 84 1.34 0.12 13.87
N GLY A 85 0.05 -0.05 13.51
CA GLY A 85 -0.76 -1.19 13.95
C GLY A 85 -0.21 -2.51 13.44
N ALA A 86 0.14 -2.57 12.15
CA ALA A 86 0.78 -3.73 11.56
C ALA A 86 2.13 -4.05 12.22
N GLY A 87 2.99 -3.04 12.37
CA GLY A 87 4.30 -3.18 12.98
C GLY A 87 4.24 -3.65 14.43
N PHE A 88 3.34 -3.07 15.21
CA PHE A 88 3.13 -3.49 16.60
C PHE A 88 2.65 -4.93 16.72
N ALA A 89 1.65 -5.33 15.91
CA ALA A 89 1.17 -6.71 15.90
C ALA A 89 2.25 -7.69 15.39
N ALA A 90 3.06 -7.26 14.41
CA ALA A 90 4.16 -8.07 13.90
C ALA A 90 5.22 -8.33 14.99
N ILE A 91 5.73 -7.29 15.65
CA ILE A 91 6.75 -7.45 16.67
C ILE A 91 6.22 -8.20 17.91
N LEU A 92 4.97 -7.96 18.30
CA LEU A 92 4.32 -8.68 19.38
C LEU A 92 4.19 -10.17 19.06
N THR A 93 3.87 -10.51 17.81
CA THR A 93 3.79 -11.93 17.38
C THR A 93 5.16 -12.58 17.39
N LEU A 94 6.20 -11.89 16.94
CA LEU A 94 7.58 -12.40 16.95
C LEU A 94 8.10 -12.61 18.39
N SER A 95 7.76 -11.70 19.32
CA SER A 95 8.12 -11.79 20.72
C SER A 95 7.42 -12.97 21.41
N MET A 96 6.10 -13.09 21.27
CA MET A 96 5.34 -14.16 21.93
C MET A 96 5.52 -15.52 21.27
N PHE A 97 5.73 -15.55 19.96
CA PHE A 97 5.82 -16.77 19.15
C PHE A 97 6.97 -16.70 18.13
N PRO A 98 8.26 -16.78 18.56
CA PRO A 98 9.41 -16.59 17.66
C PRO A 98 9.46 -17.54 16.47
N ARG A 99 8.84 -18.74 16.60
CA ARG A 99 8.78 -19.75 15.52
C ARG A 99 7.61 -19.54 14.55
N ALA A 100 6.67 -18.66 14.86
CA ALA A 100 5.45 -18.45 14.07
C ALA A 100 5.61 -17.37 12.99
N VAL A 101 6.74 -17.33 12.30
CA VAL A 101 7.00 -16.35 11.21
C VAL A 101 5.92 -16.42 10.11
N HIS A 102 5.31 -17.58 9.92
CA HIS A 102 4.19 -17.75 8.98
C HIS A 102 2.90 -17.04 9.41
N ALA A 103 2.73 -16.75 10.71
CA ALA A 103 1.58 -16.01 11.22
C ALA A 103 1.75 -14.48 11.06
N LEU A 104 2.95 -14.01 10.76
CA LEU A 104 3.26 -12.58 10.62
C LEU A 104 2.32 -11.82 9.66
N PRO A 105 2.05 -12.33 8.44
CA PRO A 105 1.12 -11.67 7.51
C PRO A 105 -0.28 -11.48 8.10
N PHE A 106 -0.79 -12.49 8.77
CA PHE A 106 -2.11 -12.44 9.40
C PHE A 106 -2.14 -11.48 10.60
N ALA A 107 -1.13 -11.54 11.47
CA ALA A 107 -1.01 -10.63 12.60
C ALA A 107 -0.87 -9.18 12.15
N ALA A 108 -0.04 -8.91 11.15
CA ALA A 108 0.13 -7.58 10.59
C ALA A 108 -1.18 -7.04 9.97
N PHE A 109 -1.92 -7.88 9.24
CA PHE A 109 -3.24 -7.53 8.73
C PHE A 109 -4.20 -7.15 9.86
N LEU A 110 -4.32 -7.99 10.88
CA LEU A 110 -5.21 -7.74 12.02
C LEU A 110 -4.82 -6.47 12.77
N GLY A 111 -3.52 -6.26 13.03
CA GLY A 111 -3.01 -5.07 13.71
C GLY A 111 -3.29 -3.79 12.92
N ALA A 112 -3.05 -3.81 11.61
CA ALA A 112 -3.35 -2.70 10.72
C ALA A 112 -4.84 -2.35 10.72
N PHE A 113 -5.68 -3.37 10.58
CA PHE A 113 -7.14 -3.21 10.52
C PHE A 113 -7.72 -2.77 11.87
N ALA A 114 -7.26 -3.36 12.98
CA ALA A 114 -7.68 -3.00 14.34
C ALA A 114 -7.31 -1.55 14.69
N ALA A 115 -6.09 -1.11 14.36
CA ALA A 115 -5.66 0.28 14.56
C ALA A 115 -6.59 1.26 13.85
N THR A 116 -6.95 0.95 12.61
CA THR A 116 -7.89 1.81 11.86
C THR A 116 -9.30 1.75 12.42
N LEU A 117 -9.81 0.59 12.78
CA LEU A 117 -11.14 0.47 13.42
C LEU A 117 -11.21 1.32 14.70
N LEU A 118 -10.15 1.32 15.49
CA LEU A 118 -10.06 2.14 16.69
C LEU A 118 -10.18 3.63 16.35
N ILE A 119 -9.47 4.10 15.33
CA ILE A 119 -9.52 5.50 14.90
C ILE A 119 -10.91 5.85 14.35
N VAL A 120 -11.51 4.97 13.54
CA VAL A 120 -12.86 5.18 13.00
C VAL A 120 -13.89 5.29 14.14
N ARG A 121 -13.80 4.44 15.14
CA ARG A 121 -14.68 4.51 16.34
C ARG A 121 -14.45 5.77 17.15
N LEU A 122 -13.21 6.15 17.40
CA LEU A 122 -12.88 7.40 18.10
C LEU A 122 -13.43 8.60 17.34
N ALA A 123 -13.22 8.65 16.02
CA ALA A 123 -13.73 9.72 15.17
C ALA A 123 -15.26 9.84 15.22
N ALA A 124 -15.96 8.72 15.20
CA ALA A 124 -17.42 8.68 15.29
C ALA A 124 -17.93 9.16 16.67
N SER A 125 -17.26 8.79 17.76
CA SER A 125 -17.67 9.13 19.14
C SER A 125 -17.60 10.62 19.44
N ILE A 126 -16.60 11.33 18.89
CA ILE A 126 -16.35 12.76 19.20
C ILE A 126 -16.97 13.69 18.15
N ARG A 127 -17.79 13.20 17.21
CA ARG A 127 -18.21 13.97 16.02
C ARG A 127 -17.04 14.76 15.42
N ALA A 128 -15.91 14.06 15.30
CA ALA A 128 -14.61 14.65 15.04
C ALA A 128 -14.56 15.38 13.69
N SER A 129 -13.90 16.52 13.69
CA SER A 129 -13.50 17.19 12.45
C SER A 129 -12.46 16.33 11.71
N HIS A 130 -12.24 16.59 10.42
CA HIS A 130 -11.21 15.90 9.64
C HIS A 130 -9.81 15.97 10.28
N ILE A 131 -9.50 17.11 10.96
CA ILE A 131 -8.24 17.33 11.68
C ILE A 131 -8.13 16.39 12.88
N SER A 132 -9.22 16.20 13.62
CA SER A 132 -9.24 15.32 14.80
C SER A 132 -8.95 13.85 14.45
N VAL A 133 -9.38 13.37 13.29
CA VAL A 133 -9.07 12.00 12.80
C VAL A 133 -7.56 11.84 12.58
N ILE A 134 -6.93 12.85 11.97
CA ILE A 134 -5.48 12.83 11.71
C ILE A 134 -4.71 12.88 13.03
N LEU A 135 -5.09 13.76 13.96
CA LEU A 135 -4.45 13.86 15.27
C LEU A 135 -4.59 12.58 16.09
N ALA A 136 -5.77 11.95 16.07
CA ALA A 136 -5.99 10.65 16.72
C ALA A 136 -5.10 9.56 16.10
N GLY A 137 -4.97 9.55 14.77
CA GLY A 137 -4.07 8.65 14.05
C GLY A 137 -2.60 8.84 14.45
N MET A 138 -2.15 10.08 14.55
CA MET A 138 -0.79 10.41 14.99
C MET A 138 -0.54 9.98 16.44
N ALA A 139 -1.49 10.24 17.34
CA ALA A 139 -1.39 9.84 18.74
C ALA A 139 -1.34 8.30 18.88
N LEU A 140 -2.22 7.58 18.19
CA LEU A 140 -2.20 6.12 18.18
C LEU A 140 -0.89 5.58 17.61
N THR A 141 -0.41 6.16 16.52
CA THR A 141 0.89 5.81 15.91
C THR A 141 2.04 5.97 16.92
N ALA A 142 2.06 7.07 17.68
CA ALA A 142 3.07 7.30 18.70
C ALA A 142 3.02 6.25 19.82
N ILE A 143 1.83 5.89 20.30
CA ILE A 143 1.64 4.85 21.32
C ILE A 143 2.12 3.47 20.81
N LEU A 144 1.72 3.10 19.58
CA LEU A 144 2.11 1.82 19.01
C LEU A 144 3.62 1.75 18.73
N ASN A 145 4.23 2.84 18.26
CA ASN A 145 5.69 2.90 18.08
C ASN A 145 6.44 2.84 19.42
N ALA A 146 5.92 3.43 20.49
CA ALA A 146 6.47 3.28 21.82
C ALA A 146 6.41 1.81 22.28
N GLY A 147 5.31 1.11 22.00
CA GLY A 147 5.18 -0.33 22.26
C GLY A 147 6.18 -1.16 21.45
N ILE A 148 6.39 -0.84 20.16
CA ILE A 148 7.42 -1.48 19.33
C ILE A 148 8.80 -1.28 19.93
N SER A 149 9.15 -0.05 20.32
CA SER A 149 10.44 0.26 20.93
C SER A 149 10.63 -0.46 22.26
N PHE A 150 9.57 -0.56 23.07
CA PHE A 150 9.60 -1.27 24.35
C PHE A 150 9.88 -2.77 24.17
N ILE A 151 9.17 -3.44 23.25
CA ILE A 151 9.41 -4.86 22.96
C ILE A 151 10.83 -5.05 22.39
N SER A 152 11.26 -4.19 21.48
CA SER A 152 12.61 -4.24 20.90
C SER A 152 13.73 -4.12 21.94
N LEU A 153 13.48 -3.37 23.02
CA LEU A 153 14.43 -3.21 24.12
C LEU A 153 14.50 -4.48 25.00
N LEU A 154 13.35 -5.12 25.23
CA LEU A 154 13.27 -6.32 26.06
C LEU A 154 13.78 -7.57 25.33
N GLU A 155 13.56 -7.65 24.03
CA GLU A 155 13.86 -8.82 23.20
C GLU A 155 14.64 -8.42 21.93
N PRO A 156 15.95 -8.14 22.04
CA PRO A 156 16.79 -7.72 20.89
C PRO A 156 16.83 -8.77 19.76
N GLU A 157 16.59 -10.05 20.05
CA GLU A 157 16.64 -11.13 19.06
C GLU A 157 15.55 -11.01 17.98
N VAL A 158 14.40 -10.41 18.32
CA VAL A 158 13.30 -10.24 17.35
C VAL A 158 13.50 -9.06 16.40
N ILE A 159 14.47 -8.18 16.68
CA ILE A 159 14.71 -6.94 15.91
C ILE A 159 15.04 -7.25 14.44
N THR A 160 15.86 -8.27 14.19
CA THR A 160 16.27 -8.60 12.82
C THR A 160 15.07 -8.98 11.95
N ALA A 161 14.24 -9.92 12.42
CA ALA A 161 13.04 -10.32 11.70
C ALA A 161 12.02 -9.20 11.58
N TYR A 162 11.91 -8.35 12.62
CA TYR A 162 11.05 -7.17 12.57
C TYR A 162 11.56 -6.13 11.57
N ASN A 163 12.87 -5.89 11.48
CA ASN A 163 13.45 -4.96 10.53
C ASN A 163 13.19 -5.38 9.08
N ASP A 164 13.32 -6.66 8.75
CA ASP A 164 12.99 -7.18 7.43
C ASP A 164 11.54 -6.88 7.05
N PHE A 165 10.61 -7.08 7.99
CA PHE A 165 9.21 -6.73 7.80
C PHE A 165 8.99 -5.22 7.68
N SER A 166 9.66 -4.41 8.51
CA SER A 166 9.47 -2.96 8.59
C SER A 166 10.01 -2.20 7.37
N ILE A 167 11.08 -2.72 6.75
CA ILE A 167 11.64 -2.15 5.52
C ILE A 167 10.65 -2.29 4.35
N GLY A 168 9.90 -3.39 4.31
CA GLY A 168 8.95 -3.69 3.26
C GLY A 168 9.60 -4.15 1.95
N GLY A 169 9.21 -5.31 1.48
CA GLY A 169 9.77 -5.93 0.29
C GLY A 169 8.83 -6.94 -0.35
N LEU A 170 9.14 -7.33 -1.58
CA LEU A 170 8.37 -8.30 -2.35
C LEU A 170 9.15 -9.59 -2.61
N SER A 171 10.34 -9.71 -2.03
CA SER A 171 11.17 -10.90 -2.16
C SER A 171 10.55 -12.08 -1.40
N GLY A 172 10.56 -13.26 -2.01
CA GLY A 172 10.03 -14.48 -1.39
C GLY A 172 8.50 -14.56 -1.27
N VAL A 173 7.75 -13.63 -1.87
CA VAL A 173 6.28 -13.71 -1.92
C VAL A 173 5.86 -14.83 -2.86
N THR A 174 5.02 -15.76 -2.35
CA THR A 174 4.45 -16.87 -3.14
C THR A 174 3.04 -16.55 -3.61
N ALA A 175 2.60 -17.13 -4.72
CA ALA A 175 1.27 -16.92 -5.28
C ALA A 175 0.14 -17.28 -4.29
N GLU A 176 0.34 -18.31 -3.47
CA GLU A 176 -0.64 -18.76 -2.47
C GLU A 176 -0.93 -17.69 -1.43
N ARG A 177 0.10 -16.93 -0.99
CA ARG A 177 -0.04 -15.85 -0.03
C ARG A 177 -0.76 -14.62 -0.58
N LEU A 178 -0.90 -14.50 -1.90
CA LEU A 178 -1.53 -13.36 -2.55
C LEU A 178 -3.05 -13.51 -2.72
N LEU A 179 -3.59 -14.72 -2.59
CA LEU A 179 -5.01 -14.97 -2.90
C LEU A 179 -5.96 -14.13 -2.01
N VAL A 180 -5.80 -14.21 -0.69
CA VAL A 180 -6.64 -13.46 0.25
C VAL A 180 -6.44 -11.94 0.13
N PRO A 181 -5.21 -11.41 0.11
CA PRO A 181 -4.96 -10.01 -0.16
C PRO A 181 -5.56 -9.52 -1.49
N ALA A 182 -5.44 -10.31 -2.57
CA ALA A 182 -5.99 -9.95 -3.87
C ALA A 182 -7.52 -9.80 -3.82
N ILE A 183 -8.21 -10.74 -3.17
CA ILE A 183 -9.68 -10.68 -3.00
C ILE A 183 -10.06 -9.38 -2.26
N LEU A 184 -9.38 -9.05 -1.15
CA LEU A 184 -9.68 -7.87 -0.36
C LEU A 184 -9.42 -6.56 -1.14
N ILE A 185 -8.33 -6.50 -1.91
CA ILE A 185 -7.98 -5.35 -2.74
C ILE A 185 -9.01 -5.19 -3.86
N VAL A 186 -9.38 -6.27 -4.55
CA VAL A 186 -10.37 -6.25 -5.63
C VAL A 186 -11.75 -5.87 -5.10
N LEU A 187 -12.18 -6.39 -3.96
CA LEU A 187 -13.44 -6.00 -3.31
C LEU A 187 -13.42 -4.52 -2.92
N SER A 188 -12.33 -4.01 -2.36
CA SER A 188 -12.19 -2.60 -2.02
C SER A 188 -12.24 -1.71 -3.27
N LEU A 189 -11.59 -2.13 -4.36
CA LEU A 189 -11.62 -1.43 -5.64
C LEU A 189 -13.03 -1.42 -6.24
N ALA A 190 -13.70 -2.57 -6.27
CA ALA A 190 -15.05 -2.72 -6.80
C ALA A 190 -16.07 -1.88 -6.02
N LEU A 191 -16.01 -1.94 -4.68
CA LEU A 191 -16.89 -1.15 -3.82
C LEU A 191 -16.64 0.35 -3.97
N THR A 192 -15.37 0.76 -4.11
CA THR A 192 -15.00 2.14 -4.40
C THR A 192 -15.56 2.60 -5.75
N ALA A 193 -15.51 1.75 -6.77
CA ALA A 193 -16.06 2.07 -8.10
C ALA A 193 -17.59 2.24 -8.05
N VAL A 194 -18.30 1.39 -7.32
CA VAL A 194 -19.75 1.50 -7.11
C VAL A 194 -20.12 2.78 -6.35
N LEU A 195 -19.33 3.13 -5.33
CA LEU A 195 -19.55 4.32 -4.51
C LEU A 195 -18.93 5.60 -5.09
N ALA A 196 -18.31 5.55 -6.27
CA ALA A 196 -17.61 6.68 -6.87
C ALA A 196 -18.47 7.96 -6.97
N PRO A 197 -19.77 7.92 -7.35
CA PRO A 197 -20.59 9.12 -7.39
C PRO A 197 -20.76 9.75 -6.00
N GLN A 198 -21.05 8.95 -4.96
CA GLN A 198 -21.24 9.42 -3.59
C GLN A 198 -19.94 9.98 -3.01
N ILE A 199 -18.80 9.35 -3.32
CA ILE A 199 -17.48 9.83 -2.89
C ILE A 199 -17.14 11.16 -3.60
N SER A 200 -17.47 11.30 -4.87
CA SER A 200 -17.29 12.58 -5.58
C SER A 200 -18.12 13.70 -4.98
N MET A 201 -19.37 13.42 -4.57
CA MET A 201 -20.21 14.40 -3.84
C MET A 201 -19.60 14.76 -2.48
N LEU A 202 -19.01 13.80 -1.76
CA LEU A 202 -18.30 14.05 -0.49
C LEU A 202 -17.11 15.01 -0.67
N CYS A 203 -16.44 14.98 -1.81
CA CYS A 203 -15.33 15.89 -2.12
C CYS A 203 -15.77 17.35 -2.26
N LEU A 204 -17.09 17.62 -2.47
CA LEU A 204 -17.66 18.98 -2.50
C LEU A 204 -17.93 19.55 -1.10
N GLY A 205 -17.80 18.73 -0.07
CA GLY A 205 -18.03 19.06 1.33
C GLY A 205 -19.29 18.43 1.91
N ASP A 206 -19.25 18.19 3.22
CA ASP A 206 -20.28 17.43 3.95
C ASP A 206 -21.69 18.01 3.83
N ARG A 207 -21.82 19.35 3.92
CA ARG A 207 -23.12 20.03 3.85
C ARG A 207 -23.77 19.87 2.49
N LEU A 208 -23.00 20.05 1.41
CA LEU A 208 -23.48 19.88 0.04
C LEU A 208 -23.80 18.42 -0.25
N ALA A 209 -22.94 17.48 0.15
CA ALA A 209 -23.21 16.07 -0.02
C ALA A 209 -24.52 15.63 0.69
N ALA A 210 -24.73 16.12 1.93
CA ALA A 210 -25.95 15.83 2.68
C ALA A 210 -27.21 16.42 2.02
N SER A 211 -27.17 17.64 1.49
CA SER A 211 -28.29 18.24 0.76
C SER A 211 -28.62 17.52 -0.54
N LEU A 212 -27.65 16.82 -1.14
CA LEU A 212 -27.85 15.94 -2.30
C LEU A 212 -28.31 14.52 -1.92
N GLY A 213 -28.63 14.26 -0.65
CA GLY A 213 -29.15 12.98 -0.17
C GLY A 213 -28.09 11.95 0.19
N VAL A 214 -26.80 12.31 0.21
CA VAL A 214 -25.74 11.36 0.58
C VAL A 214 -25.71 11.17 2.10
N ARG A 215 -25.71 9.92 2.56
CA ARG A 215 -25.49 9.57 3.97
C ARG A 215 -23.99 9.67 4.31
N VAL A 216 -23.52 10.90 4.54
CA VAL A 216 -22.10 11.27 4.71
C VAL A 216 -21.37 10.34 5.68
N SER A 217 -21.94 10.07 6.87
CA SER A 217 -21.31 9.22 7.90
C SER A 217 -21.13 7.79 7.41
N VAL A 218 -22.11 7.21 6.72
CA VAL A 218 -22.05 5.83 6.22
C VAL A 218 -20.99 5.72 5.13
N ILE A 219 -21.05 6.60 4.13
CA ILE A 219 -20.09 6.57 3.01
C ILE A 219 -18.66 6.78 3.52
N ARG A 220 -18.47 7.73 4.45
CA ARG A 220 -17.15 7.94 5.07
C ARG A 220 -16.64 6.70 5.78
N THR A 221 -17.46 6.04 6.60
CA THR A 221 -17.10 4.83 7.33
C THR A 221 -16.74 3.70 6.37
N VAL A 222 -17.56 3.46 5.34
CA VAL A 222 -17.29 2.43 4.33
C VAL A 222 -15.97 2.72 3.60
N CYS A 223 -15.71 3.96 3.19
CA CYS A 223 -14.46 4.33 2.54
C CYS A 223 -13.24 4.11 3.45
N LEU A 224 -13.34 4.47 4.74
CA LEU A 224 -12.27 4.22 5.70
C LEU A 224 -12.01 2.73 5.89
N LEU A 225 -13.06 1.90 5.97
CA LEU A 225 -12.93 0.45 6.06
C LEU A 225 -12.29 -0.15 4.81
N CYS A 226 -12.74 0.26 3.60
CA CYS A 226 -12.15 -0.19 2.33
C CYS A 226 -10.67 0.23 2.23
N ALA A 227 -10.36 1.49 2.57
CA ALA A 227 -8.99 1.98 2.55
C ALA A 227 -8.07 1.18 3.48
N SER A 228 -8.56 0.86 4.67
CA SER A 228 -7.82 0.10 5.67
C SER A 228 -7.66 -1.37 5.29
N ALA A 229 -8.74 -2.00 4.82
CA ALA A 229 -8.69 -3.38 4.37
C ALA A 229 -7.70 -3.55 3.22
N SER A 230 -7.73 -2.61 2.25
CA SER A 230 -6.81 -2.62 1.11
C SER A 230 -5.35 -2.40 1.54
N ALA A 231 -5.08 -1.43 2.42
CA ALA A 231 -3.73 -1.19 2.92
C ALA A 231 -3.22 -2.33 3.83
N ALA A 232 -4.06 -2.84 4.73
CA ALA A 232 -3.73 -3.97 5.60
C ALA A 232 -3.44 -5.24 4.77
N ALA A 233 -4.22 -5.48 3.70
CA ALA A 233 -3.98 -6.57 2.75
C ALA A 233 -2.59 -6.45 2.10
N VAL A 234 -2.16 -5.25 1.69
CA VAL A 234 -0.82 -5.05 1.13
C VAL A 234 0.25 -5.30 2.20
N VAL A 235 0.08 -4.72 3.39
CA VAL A 235 1.06 -4.87 4.48
C VAL A 235 1.27 -6.33 4.86
N SER A 236 0.23 -7.17 4.74
CA SER A 236 0.33 -8.59 5.09
C SER A 236 1.33 -9.38 4.23
N PHE A 237 1.59 -8.97 2.98
CA PHE A 237 2.55 -9.69 2.12
C PHE A 237 3.77 -8.86 1.73
N ALA A 238 3.67 -7.54 1.77
CA ALA A 238 4.75 -6.64 1.32
C ALA A 238 5.46 -5.93 2.47
N GLY A 239 5.00 -6.09 3.73
CA GLY A 239 5.50 -5.31 4.85
C GLY A 239 5.10 -3.83 4.76
N LEU A 240 5.85 -2.97 5.45
CA LEU A 240 5.48 -1.55 5.60
C LEU A 240 5.94 -0.74 4.38
N LEU A 241 5.11 -0.64 3.35
CA LEU A 241 5.39 0.22 2.19
C LEU A 241 4.89 1.64 2.43
N GLY A 242 5.80 2.61 2.29
CA GLY A 242 5.51 4.03 2.40
C GLY A 242 5.23 4.72 1.06
N PHE A 243 4.73 5.97 1.14
CA PHE A 243 4.60 6.94 0.05
C PHE A 243 3.69 6.60 -1.13
N VAL A 244 3.48 5.35 -1.52
CA VAL A 244 2.65 4.97 -2.68
C VAL A 244 1.24 5.56 -2.57
N GLY A 245 0.56 5.38 -1.43
CA GLY A 245 -0.77 5.92 -1.18
C GLY A 245 -0.83 7.44 -1.04
N LEU A 246 0.31 8.12 -0.93
CA LEU A 246 0.39 9.58 -0.92
C LEU A 246 0.59 10.14 -2.33
N ILE A 247 1.57 9.60 -3.04
CA ILE A 247 2.06 10.10 -4.33
C ILE A 247 1.07 9.80 -5.45
N VAL A 248 0.65 8.54 -5.54
CA VAL A 248 -0.12 8.05 -6.69
C VAL A 248 -1.47 8.74 -6.86
N PRO A 249 -2.30 8.90 -5.79
CA PRO A 249 -3.56 9.62 -5.93
C PRO A 249 -3.36 11.08 -6.35
N HIS A 250 -2.27 11.72 -5.91
CA HIS A 250 -1.94 13.08 -6.30
C HIS A 250 -1.62 13.17 -7.80
N ILE A 251 -0.77 12.27 -8.31
CA ILE A 251 -0.46 12.19 -9.74
C ILE A 251 -1.72 11.87 -10.55
N ALA A 252 -2.51 10.88 -10.13
CA ALA A 252 -3.72 10.48 -10.82
C ALA A 252 -4.71 11.63 -10.95
N LYS A 253 -5.01 12.34 -9.84
CA LYS A 253 -5.91 13.51 -9.84
C LYS A 253 -5.39 14.65 -10.73
N ARG A 254 -4.07 14.81 -10.83
CA ARG A 254 -3.47 15.83 -11.70
C ARG A 254 -3.60 15.47 -13.18
N LEU A 255 -3.61 14.19 -13.53
CA LEU A 255 -3.69 13.72 -14.92
C LEU A 255 -5.13 13.65 -15.46
N VAL A 256 -6.09 13.23 -14.62
CA VAL A 256 -7.47 12.94 -15.06
C VAL A 256 -8.54 13.75 -14.32
N GLY A 257 -8.13 14.66 -13.42
CA GLY A 257 -9.06 15.44 -12.61
C GLY A 257 -9.41 14.79 -11.28
N ILE A 258 -10.24 15.48 -10.50
CA ILE A 258 -10.60 15.11 -9.11
C ILE A 258 -11.77 14.13 -9.02
N GLU A 259 -12.47 13.90 -10.13
CA GLU A 259 -13.62 13.01 -10.17
C GLU A 259 -13.18 11.56 -9.92
N ILE A 260 -13.77 10.91 -8.92
CA ILE A 260 -13.37 9.57 -8.47
C ILE A 260 -13.50 8.52 -9.56
N ARG A 261 -14.54 8.67 -10.43
CA ARG A 261 -14.78 7.76 -11.55
C ARG A 261 -13.58 7.63 -12.49
N HIS A 262 -12.85 8.73 -12.73
CA HIS A 262 -11.65 8.75 -13.55
C HIS A 262 -10.36 8.58 -12.74
N ALA A 263 -10.34 9.16 -11.52
CA ALA A 263 -9.16 9.11 -10.66
C ALA A 263 -8.87 7.69 -10.12
N LEU A 264 -9.91 6.86 -9.91
CA LEU A 264 -9.76 5.50 -9.37
C LEU A 264 -8.98 4.57 -10.33
N PRO A 265 -9.40 4.37 -11.60
CA PRO A 265 -8.64 3.55 -12.52
C PRO A 265 -7.25 4.15 -12.82
N ALA A 266 -7.13 5.47 -12.87
CA ALA A 266 -5.86 6.13 -13.04
C ALA A 266 -4.90 5.85 -11.87
N ALA A 267 -5.38 5.95 -10.63
CA ALA A 267 -4.59 5.64 -9.44
C ALA A 267 -4.19 4.16 -9.39
N ALA A 268 -5.09 3.25 -9.72
CA ALA A 268 -4.79 1.82 -9.78
C ALA A 268 -3.66 1.52 -10.79
N LEU A 269 -3.77 2.03 -12.02
CA LEU A 269 -2.77 1.82 -13.08
C LEU A 269 -1.42 2.48 -12.74
N CYS A 270 -1.43 3.73 -12.27
CA CYS A 270 -0.21 4.44 -11.90
C CYS A 270 0.47 3.79 -10.70
N GLY A 271 -0.30 3.33 -9.70
CA GLY A 271 0.23 2.66 -8.53
C GLY A 271 0.87 1.32 -8.86
N ALA A 272 0.18 0.51 -9.66
CA ALA A 272 0.73 -0.74 -10.16
C ALA A 272 2.06 -0.52 -10.91
N ALA A 273 2.10 0.45 -11.83
CA ALA A 273 3.31 0.78 -12.58
C ALA A 273 4.43 1.29 -11.68
N LEU A 274 4.13 2.18 -10.71
CA LEU A 274 5.12 2.78 -9.82
C LEU A 274 5.80 1.71 -8.95
N VAL A 275 5.02 0.83 -8.29
CA VAL A 275 5.59 -0.20 -7.41
C VAL A 275 6.34 -1.24 -8.23
N LEU A 276 5.83 -1.61 -9.40
CA LEU A 276 6.49 -2.57 -10.29
C LEU A 276 7.83 -2.03 -10.82
N LEU A 277 7.89 -0.77 -11.23
CA LEU A 277 9.13 -0.11 -11.63
C LEU A 277 10.10 0.01 -10.45
N GLY A 278 9.61 0.42 -9.28
CA GLY A 278 10.44 0.52 -8.07
C GLY A 278 11.05 -0.82 -7.66
N ASP A 279 10.27 -1.90 -7.69
CA ASP A 279 10.78 -3.24 -7.43
C ASP A 279 11.79 -3.69 -8.48
N THR A 280 11.51 -3.42 -9.76
CA THR A 280 12.44 -3.76 -10.85
C THR A 280 13.76 -3.00 -10.73
N LEU A 281 13.74 -1.72 -10.38
CA LEU A 281 14.93 -0.93 -10.10
C LEU A 281 15.71 -1.48 -8.90
N GLY A 282 15.01 -1.78 -7.79
CA GLY A 282 15.64 -2.31 -6.58
C GLY A 282 16.43 -3.60 -6.81
N ARG A 283 15.91 -4.50 -7.66
CA ARG A 283 16.55 -5.79 -7.96
C ARG A 283 17.58 -5.76 -9.10
N THR A 284 17.65 -4.65 -9.85
CA THR A 284 18.56 -4.58 -11.02
C THR A 284 19.76 -3.66 -10.79
N LEU A 285 19.59 -2.54 -10.08
CA LEU A 285 20.63 -1.51 -9.90
C LEU A 285 21.81 -2.00 -9.06
N PHE A 286 21.55 -2.86 -8.06
CA PHE A 286 22.56 -3.30 -7.10
C PHE A 286 22.84 -4.80 -7.18
N SER A 287 22.47 -5.45 -8.30
CA SER A 287 22.75 -6.89 -8.50
C SER A 287 24.22 -7.24 -8.22
N PRO A 288 24.50 -8.32 -7.45
CA PRO A 288 23.62 -9.40 -7.01
C PRO A 288 22.79 -9.11 -5.74
N THR A 289 23.08 -8.04 -4.99
CA THR A 289 22.26 -7.62 -3.86
C THR A 289 20.99 -6.93 -4.33
N GLU A 290 19.85 -7.23 -3.69
CA GLU A 290 18.57 -6.63 -4.02
C GLU A 290 18.20 -5.59 -2.97
N LEU A 291 17.83 -4.38 -3.42
CA LEU A 291 17.23 -3.39 -2.53
C LEU A 291 15.73 -3.65 -2.37
N PRO A 292 15.21 -3.77 -1.14
CA PRO A 292 13.78 -3.84 -0.89
C PRO A 292 13.04 -2.65 -1.50
N VAL A 293 11.88 -2.91 -2.10
CA VAL A 293 11.08 -1.87 -2.76
C VAL A 293 10.68 -0.74 -1.81
N GLY A 294 10.55 -1.02 -0.51
CA GLY A 294 10.25 0.00 0.51
C GLY A 294 11.30 1.09 0.57
N ILE A 295 12.60 0.74 0.48
CA ILE A 295 13.70 1.71 0.41
C ILE A 295 13.58 2.56 -0.86
N VAL A 296 13.35 1.93 -2.01
CA VAL A 296 13.21 2.64 -3.29
C VAL A 296 12.03 3.61 -3.24
N MET A 297 10.89 3.18 -2.67
CA MET A 297 9.71 4.03 -2.51
C MET A 297 9.98 5.20 -1.56
N ALA A 298 10.76 5.02 -0.50
CA ALA A 298 11.14 6.10 0.40
C ALA A 298 12.07 7.12 -0.28
N LEU A 299 13.05 6.65 -1.04
CA LEU A 299 13.99 7.51 -1.78
C LEU A 299 13.31 8.35 -2.86
N ILE A 300 12.27 7.83 -3.52
CA ILE A 300 11.49 8.57 -4.51
C ILE A 300 10.45 9.44 -3.80
N GLY A 301 9.81 8.89 -2.78
CA GLY A 301 8.64 9.48 -2.14
C GLY A 301 8.93 10.70 -1.30
N ALA A 302 10.00 10.69 -0.53
CA ALA A 302 10.34 11.80 0.35
C ALA A 302 10.71 13.07 -0.44
N PRO A 303 11.57 13.04 -1.48
CA PRO A 303 11.82 14.21 -2.33
C PRO A 303 10.55 14.70 -3.05
N PHE A 304 9.74 13.79 -3.60
CA PHE A 304 8.49 14.16 -4.24
C PHE A 304 7.56 14.93 -3.29
N PHE A 305 7.46 14.45 -2.05
CA PHE A 305 6.64 15.10 -1.01
C PHE A 305 7.15 16.49 -0.66
N LEU A 306 8.47 16.66 -0.53
CA LEU A 306 9.09 17.97 -0.28
C LEU A 306 8.81 18.95 -1.43
N ILE A 307 8.95 18.52 -2.69
CA ILE A 307 8.64 19.33 -3.86
C ILE A 307 7.17 19.76 -3.85
N LEU A 308 6.27 18.85 -3.48
CA LEU A 308 4.83 19.13 -3.41
C LEU A 308 4.50 20.18 -2.34
N LEU A 309 5.16 20.12 -1.18
CA LEU A 309 5.01 21.12 -0.12
C LEU A 309 5.53 22.50 -0.54
N LEU A 310 6.67 22.55 -1.21
CA LEU A 310 7.27 23.79 -1.68
C LEU A 310 6.50 24.42 -2.84
N GLY A 311 5.95 23.58 -3.74
CA GLY A 311 5.13 24.04 -4.87
C GLY A 311 3.78 24.61 -4.48
N GLY A 312 3.18 24.15 -3.37
CA GLY A 312 1.90 24.65 -2.87
C GLY A 312 1.93 26.11 -2.39
N ARG A 313 3.10 26.64 -2.07
CA ARG A 313 3.27 28.06 -1.64
C ARG A 313 3.22 29.06 -2.79
N ARG A 314 3.25 28.65 -4.06
CA ARG A 314 3.24 29.58 -5.21
C ARG A 314 1.85 29.91 -5.75
N HIS A 315 0.78 29.32 -5.21
CA HIS A 315 -0.61 29.50 -5.64
C HIS A 315 -1.56 29.84 -4.48
N ALA A 316 -1.05 30.22 -3.33
CA ALA A 316 -1.77 30.87 -2.23
C ALA A 316 -1.35 32.39 -2.15
#